data_77d319e976f55a0599b95b548a8857ca
#
_entry.id   77d319e976f55a0599b95b548a8857ca
#
_cell.length_a   1.000
_cell.length_b   1.000
_cell.length_c   1.000
_cell.angle_alpha   90.00
_cell.angle_beta   90.00
_cell.angle_gamma   90.00
#
_symmetry.space_group_name_H-M   'P 1'
#
loop_
_entity.id
_entity.type
_entity.pdbx_description
1 polymer ?
#
loop_
_entity_poly.entity_id
_entity_poly.type
_entity_poly.pdbx_seq_one_letter_code
_entity_poly.pdbx_strand_id
1 'polypeptide(L)' 'MKECTVFVINKKTGKLIDEFVTDYVNDKQLEEFMSDEIHNYDISYNNLLYFYQF' A
#
# COMPACT_ATOMS: atom_id res chain seq x y z
N MET A 1 10.52 -0.79 16.28
CA MET A 1 9.65 -0.88 15.10
C MET A 1 10.44 -0.66 13.83
N LYS A 2 10.03 -1.31 12.78
CA LYS A 2 10.63 -1.11 11.47
C LYS A 2 9.81 -0.10 10.69
N GLU A 3 10.44 0.50 9.68
CA GLU A 3 9.79 1.52 8.86
C GLU A 3 9.92 1.13 7.40
N CYS A 4 8.87 1.34 6.62
CA CYS A 4 8.93 1.12 5.18
C CYS A 4 8.15 2.19 4.43
N THR A 5 8.52 2.40 3.19
CA THR A 5 7.79 3.28 2.28
C THR A 5 6.85 2.43 1.44
N VAL A 6 5.60 2.87 1.34
CA VAL A 6 4.58 2.18 0.55
C VAL A 6 4.22 3.02 -0.66
N PHE A 7 4.24 2.39 -1.82
CA PHE A 7 3.84 3.02 -3.07
C PHE A 7 2.56 2.36 -3.55
N VAL A 8 1.51 3.15 -3.77
CA VAL A 8 0.24 2.65 -4.27
C VAL A 8 0.07 3.12 -5.71
N ILE A 9 -0.12 2.17 -6.61
CA ILE A 9 -0.15 2.44 -8.05
C ILE A 9 -1.46 1.94 -8.63
N ASN A 10 -2.03 2.73 -9.54
CA ASN A 10 -3.18 2.30 -10.32
C ASN A 10 -2.71 1.32 -11.39
N LYS A 11 -3.07 0.06 -11.25
CA LYS A 11 -2.65 -1.01 -12.16
C LYS A 11 -3.11 -0.75 -13.59
N LYS A 12 -4.28 -0.14 -13.75
CA LYS A 12 -4.87 0.08 -15.06
C LYS A 12 -4.14 1.18 -15.85
N THR A 13 -3.69 2.23 -15.16
CA THR A 13 -3.02 3.37 -15.80
C THR A 13 -1.52 3.38 -15.61
N GLY A 14 -1.02 2.63 -14.63
CA GLY A 14 0.39 2.63 -14.27
C GLY A 14 0.83 3.86 -13.49
N LYS A 15 -0.11 4.69 -13.05
CA LYS A 15 0.23 5.94 -12.36
C LYS A 15 0.29 5.75 -10.86
N LEU A 16 1.21 6.46 -10.23
CA LEU A 16 1.33 6.50 -8.77
C LEU A 16 0.13 7.26 -8.21
N ILE A 17 -0.60 6.62 -7.29
CA ILE A 17 -1.75 7.22 -6.62
C ILE A 17 -1.33 7.83 -5.30
N ASP A 18 -0.47 7.13 -4.54
CA ASP A 18 -0.12 7.54 -3.19
C ASP A 18 1.25 6.99 -2.83
N GLU A 19 1.93 7.67 -1.92
CA GLU A 19 3.22 7.27 -1.39
C GLU A 19 3.28 7.72 0.05
N PHE A 20 3.56 6.81 0.96
CA PHE A 20 3.64 7.16 2.37
C PHE A 20 4.59 6.22 3.10
N VAL A 21 5.00 6.65 4.28
CA VAL A 21 5.88 5.87 5.16
C VAL A 21 5.05 5.37 6.33
N THR A 22 5.20 4.10 6.68
CA THR A 22 4.51 3.51 7.80
C THR A 22 5.46 2.65 8.63
N ASP A 23 5.15 2.56 9.93
CA ASP A 23 5.84 1.66 10.84
C ASP A 23 5.18 0.29 10.82
N TYR A 24 5.97 -0.76 11.01
CA TYR A 24 5.43 -2.11 11.08
C TYR A 24 6.29 -2.97 12.01
N VAL A 25 5.70 -4.04 12.52
CA VAL A 25 6.40 -4.99 13.39
C VAL A 25 6.86 -6.20 12.59
N ASN A 26 5.99 -6.71 11.72
CA ASN A 26 6.29 -7.86 10.87
C ASN A 26 5.46 -7.78 9.58
N ASP A 27 5.75 -8.67 8.66
CA ASP A 27 5.09 -8.67 7.34
C ASP A 27 3.57 -8.88 7.44
N LYS A 28 3.14 -9.70 8.38
CA LYS A 28 1.71 -9.96 8.57
C LYS A 28 0.97 -8.70 8.99
N GLN A 29 1.54 -7.94 9.91
CA GLN A 29 0.94 -6.68 10.35
C GLN A 29 0.86 -5.69 9.20
N LEU A 30 1.89 -5.63 8.37
CA LEU A 30 1.92 -4.73 7.22
C LEU A 30 0.82 -5.09 6.23
N GLU A 31 0.61 -6.37 5.97
CA GLU A 31 -0.45 -6.83 5.08
C GLU A 31 -1.83 -6.48 5.63
N GLU A 32 -2.04 -6.66 6.92
CA GLU A 32 -3.31 -6.30 7.57
C GLU A 32 -3.57 -4.80 7.48
N PHE A 33 -2.54 -3.99 7.68
CA PHE A 33 -2.65 -2.55 7.55
C PHE A 33 -3.06 -2.16 6.13
N MET A 34 -2.43 -2.73 5.13
CA MET A 34 -2.75 -2.43 3.73
C MET A 34 -4.13 -2.94 3.35
N SER A 35 -4.55 -4.06 3.90
CA SER A 35 -5.89 -4.59 3.66
C SER A 35 -6.97 -3.60 4.09
N ASP A 36 -6.73 -2.86 5.18
CA ASP A 36 -7.65 -1.82 5.63
C ASP A 36 -7.51 -0.55 4.78
N GLU A 37 -6.28 -0.19 4.40
CA GLU A 37 -6.01 1.04 3.64
C GLU A 37 -6.64 1.03 2.26
N ILE A 38 -6.70 -0.12 1.59
CA ILE A 38 -7.23 -0.19 0.23
C ILE A 38 -8.69 0.23 0.15
N HIS A 39 -9.43 0.17 1.26
CA HIS A 39 -10.83 0.59 1.29
C HIS A 39 -10.98 2.11 1.30
N ASN A 40 -9.89 2.84 1.50
CA ASN A 40 -9.89 4.30 1.50
C ASN A 40 -9.74 4.90 0.11
N TYR A 41 -9.51 4.08 -0.90
CA TYR A 41 -9.33 4.56 -2.26
C TYR A 41 -10.60 4.31 -3.08
N ASP A 42 -10.92 5.24 -3.96
CA ASP A 42 -12.10 5.17 -4.85
C ASP A 42 -11.87 4.25 -6.04
N ILE A 43 -10.86 3.40 -5.98
CA ILE A 43 -10.49 2.51 -7.07
C ILE A 43 -10.71 1.07 -6.62
N SER A 44 -11.27 0.24 -7.51
CA SER A 44 -11.44 -1.18 -7.22
C SER A 44 -10.09 -1.78 -6.81
N TYR A 45 -10.09 -2.57 -5.75
CA TYR A 45 -8.87 -3.14 -5.24
C TYR A 45 -8.16 -4.03 -6.27
N ASN A 46 -8.90 -4.54 -7.26
CA ASN A 46 -8.32 -5.32 -8.36
C ASN A 46 -7.43 -4.47 -9.27
N ASN A 47 -7.57 -3.15 -9.20
CA ASN A 47 -6.79 -2.20 -9.99
C ASN A 47 -5.71 -1.51 -9.17
N LEU A 48 -5.48 -1.97 -7.96
CA LEU A 48 -4.44 -1.41 -7.08
C LEU A 48 -3.24 -2.34 -6.99
N LEU A 49 -2.06 -1.76 -7.07
CA LEU A 49 -0.80 -2.45 -6.78
C LEU A 49 -0.09 -1.69 -5.68
N TYR A 50 0.55 -2.42 -4.77
CA TYR A 50 1.41 -1.77 -3.80
C TYR A 50 2.78 -2.38 -3.79
N PHE A 51 3.75 -1.52 -3.56
CA PHE A 51 5.14 -1.91 -3.42
C PHE A 51 5.68 -1.38 -2.11
N TYR A 52 6.53 -2.16 -1.49
CA TYR A 52 7.16 -1.77 -0.23
C TYR A 52 8.66 -1.58 -0.47
N GLN A 53 9.18 -0.50 0.09
CA GLN A 53 10.62 -0.24 0.08
C GLN A 53 11.09 -0.19 1.52
N PHE A 54 11.87 -1.16 1.89
CA PHE A 54 12.39 -1.32 3.26
C PHE A 54 13.70 -0.61 3.48
#